data_f09cefd8e616d791a71acdcc9fc4f85f
#
_entry.id   f09cefd8e616d791a71acdcc9fc4f85f
#
_cell.length_a   1.000
_cell.length_b   1.000
_cell.length_c   1.000
_cell.angle_alpha   90.00
_cell.angle_beta   90.00
_cell.angle_gamma   90.00
#
_symmetry.space_group_name_H-M   'P 1'
#
loop_
_entity.id
_entity.type
_entity.pdbx_description
1 polymer ?
#
loop_
_entity_poly.entity_id
_entity_poly.type
_entity_poly.pdbx_seq_one_letter_code
_entity_poly.pdbx_strand_id
1 'polypeptide(L)'
;LASLPAERRQQPSALLWQSTSGPRQETLALLQEVCLGTGEPMPYDFLATQPAIAAAQIQPFLPGLQSATHCPLDSAGTANWSLLLNLALNWLDEARYHQILCAHLDSSPDGASGHWLSLSRKPLENTLASLQLTSNSASTSLPDTPDFPAHLACWLQLAESSSLLLQSPAAPGLALKFARL
;
A
#
# COMPACT_ATOMS: atom_id res chain seq x y z
N LEU A 1 -2.35 -11.39 1.32
CA LEU A 1 -2.37 -11.78 2.74
C LEU A 1 -2.24 -13.29 2.94
N ALA A 2 -2.81 -14.13 2.06
CA ALA A 2 -2.71 -15.59 2.15
C ALA A 2 -1.25 -16.09 2.14
N SER A 3 -0.34 -15.39 1.50
CA SER A 3 1.10 -15.72 1.44
C SER A 3 1.87 -15.38 2.71
N LEU A 4 1.29 -14.60 3.65
CA LEU A 4 1.93 -14.33 4.93
C LEU A 4 1.81 -15.54 5.86
N PRO A 5 2.90 -16.00 6.50
CA PRO A 5 2.86 -17.04 7.52
C PRO A 5 1.89 -16.70 8.66
N ALA A 6 1.23 -17.71 9.24
CA ALA A 6 0.23 -17.50 10.29
C ALA A 6 0.77 -16.72 11.49
N GLU A 7 2.01 -17.02 11.92
CA GLU A 7 2.68 -16.33 13.01
C GLU A 7 2.87 -14.83 12.74
N ARG A 8 3.13 -14.47 11.48
CA ARG A 8 3.28 -13.08 11.06
C ARG A 8 1.97 -12.30 11.10
N ARG A 9 0.86 -12.95 10.79
CA ARG A 9 -0.46 -12.30 10.81
C ARG A 9 -0.87 -11.85 12.21
N GLN A 10 -0.30 -12.45 13.26
CA GLN A 10 -0.57 -12.09 14.66
C GLN A 10 0.37 -11.01 15.20
N GLN A 11 1.45 -10.68 14.50
CA GLN A 11 2.39 -9.68 14.97
C GLN A 11 1.83 -8.26 14.83
N PRO A 12 2.19 -7.34 15.76
CA PRO A 12 1.83 -5.93 15.65
C PRO A 12 2.16 -5.37 14.27
N SER A 13 1.12 -5.00 13.54
CA SER A 13 1.21 -4.64 12.14
C SER A 13 0.48 -3.34 11.86
N ALA A 14 0.93 -2.60 10.85
CA ALA A 14 0.19 -1.50 10.27
C ALA A 14 -0.10 -1.75 8.79
N LEU A 15 -1.20 -1.18 8.31
CA LEU A 15 -1.55 -1.09 6.92
C LEU A 15 -1.44 0.37 6.47
N LEU A 16 -0.59 0.62 5.49
CA LEU A 16 -0.54 1.86 4.73
C LEU A 16 -1.07 1.58 3.35
N TRP A 17 -2.12 2.25 2.93
CA TRP A 17 -2.68 1.96 1.63
C TRP A 17 -3.13 3.22 0.90
N GLN A 18 -3.09 3.14 -0.41
CA GLN A 18 -3.48 4.20 -1.32
C GLN A 18 -4.47 3.68 -2.35
N SER A 19 -5.29 4.57 -2.85
CA SER A 19 -6.31 4.28 -3.86
C SER A 19 -6.68 5.55 -4.59
N THR A 20 -6.94 5.46 -5.88
CA THR A 20 -7.55 6.52 -6.68
C THR A 20 -9.07 6.50 -6.63
N SER A 21 -9.63 5.30 -6.65
CA SER A 21 -11.08 5.12 -6.62
C SER A 21 -11.63 5.18 -5.19
N GLY A 22 -10.84 4.74 -4.19
CA GLY A 22 -11.34 4.57 -2.83
C GLY A 22 -12.63 3.75 -2.81
N PRO A 23 -13.59 4.09 -1.95
CA PRO A 23 -14.93 3.50 -1.92
C PRO A 23 -15.89 4.18 -2.91
N ARG A 24 -15.42 4.42 -4.14
CA ARG A 24 -16.18 5.21 -5.13
C ARG A 24 -17.48 4.52 -5.55
N GLN A 25 -17.46 3.20 -5.67
CA GLN A 25 -18.65 2.44 -6.08
C GLN A 25 -19.73 2.54 -5.01
N GLU A 26 -19.36 2.34 -3.75
CA GLU A 26 -20.24 2.47 -2.60
C GLU A 26 -20.78 3.91 -2.46
N THR A 27 -19.93 4.90 -2.70
CA THR A 27 -20.32 6.32 -2.70
C THR A 27 -21.33 6.62 -3.82
N LEU A 28 -21.09 6.11 -5.02
CA LEU A 28 -22.02 6.29 -6.14
C LEU A 28 -23.35 5.57 -5.89
N ALA A 29 -23.31 4.36 -5.35
CA ALA A 29 -24.51 3.61 -5.01
C ALA A 29 -25.34 4.36 -3.95
N LEU A 30 -24.69 4.89 -2.90
CA LEU A 30 -25.34 5.72 -1.89
C LEU A 30 -25.95 6.98 -2.49
N LEU A 31 -25.22 7.68 -3.36
CA LEU A 31 -25.74 8.89 -4.02
C LEU A 31 -26.94 8.58 -4.92
N GLN A 32 -26.93 7.45 -5.63
CA GLN A 32 -28.09 7.01 -6.41
C GLN A 32 -29.30 6.74 -5.53
N GLU A 33 -29.09 6.07 -4.40
CA GLU A 33 -30.16 5.80 -3.44
C GLU A 33 -30.73 7.10 -2.88
N VAL A 34 -29.89 8.03 -2.45
CA VAL A 34 -30.31 9.33 -1.90
C VAL A 34 -31.04 10.18 -2.95
N CYS A 35 -30.57 10.20 -4.20
CA CYS A 35 -31.09 11.09 -5.22
C CYS A 35 -32.28 10.52 -5.98
N LEU A 36 -32.36 9.21 -6.15
CA LEU A 36 -33.33 8.53 -7.01
C LEU A 36 -34.16 7.50 -6.27
N GLY A 37 -33.73 7.08 -5.09
CA GLY A 37 -34.43 6.10 -4.25
C GLY A 37 -35.69 6.68 -3.63
N THR A 38 -36.59 5.78 -3.23
CA THR A 38 -37.85 6.13 -2.54
C THR A 38 -37.78 5.88 -1.02
N GLY A 39 -36.66 5.33 -0.54
CA GLY A 39 -36.39 5.00 0.85
C GLY A 39 -35.34 5.92 1.48
N GLU A 40 -35.25 5.89 2.80
CA GLU A 40 -34.14 6.50 3.51
C GLU A 40 -32.91 5.58 3.43
N PRO A 41 -31.72 6.10 3.06
CA PRO A 41 -30.49 5.30 3.03
C PRO A 41 -30.22 4.73 4.43
N MET A 42 -29.79 3.48 4.46
CA MET A 42 -29.44 2.85 5.73
C MET A 42 -28.08 3.33 6.24
N PRO A 43 -27.89 3.48 7.56
CA PRO A 43 -26.62 3.94 8.13
C PRO A 43 -25.39 3.12 7.68
N TYR A 44 -25.54 1.83 7.41
CA TYR A 44 -24.45 0.98 6.95
C TYR A 44 -24.02 1.30 5.51
N ASP A 45 -24.91 1.83 4.66
CA ASP A 45 -24.56 2.26 3.30
C ASP A 45 -23.61 3.46 3.36
N PHE A 46 -23.85 4.38 4.28
CA PHE A 46 -22.92 5.47 4.57
C PHE A 46 -21.58 4.96 5.13
N LEU A 47 -21.62 3.98 6.04
CA LEU A 47 -20.39 3.39 6.58
C LEU A 47 -19.55 2.72 5.46
N ALA A 48 -20.17 2.08 4.49
CA ALA A 48 -19.46 1.46 3.36
C ALA A 48 -18.66 2.46 2.51
N THR A 49 -19.03 3.74 2.54
CA THR A 49 -18.27 4.80 1.86
C THR A 49 -17.00 5.22 2.59
N GLN A 50 -16.78 4.74 3.81
CA GLN A 50 -15.61 5.12 4.61
C GLN A 50 -14.41 4.23 4.32
N PRO A 51 -13.21 4.79 4.05
CA PRO A 51 -12.00 4.00 3.84
C PRO A 51 -11.65 3.06 5.00
N ALA A 52 -12.06 3.40 6.22
CA ALA A 52 -11.84 2.58 7.42
C ALA A 52 -12.51 1.20 7.34
N ILE A 53 -13.59 1.04 6.55
CA ILE A 53 -14.26 -0.25 6.36
C ILE A 53 -13.34 -1.27 5.69
N ALA A 54 -12.50 -0.85 4.74
CA ALA A 54 -11.53 -1.73 4.12
C ALA A 54 -10.57 -2.34 5.15
N ALA A 55 -10.13 -1.54 6.12
CA ALA A 55 -9.29 -2.01 7.23
C ALA A 55 -10.03 -3.01 8.13
N ALA A 56 -11.30 -2.76 8.45
CA ALA A 56 -12.13 -3.65 9.24
C ALA A 56 -12.35 -5.02 8.54
N GLN A 57 -12.48 -5.02 7.22
CA GLN A 57 -12.61 -6.25 6.43
C GLN A 57 -11.30 -7.06 6.37
N ILE A 58 -10.15 -6.40 6.48
CA ILE A 58 -8.84 -7.05 6.48
C ILE A 58 -8.49 -7.64 7.85
N GLN A 59 -8.96 -7.05 8.93
CA GLN A 59 -8.62 -7.43 10.30
C GLN A 59 -8.81 -8.93 10.62
N PRO A 60 -9.87 -9.61 10.16
CA PRO A 60 -10.02 -11.06 10.40
C PRO A 60 -8.90 -11.90 9.79
N PHE A 61 -8.28 -11.44 8.71
CA PHE A 61 -7.16 -12.10 8.02
C PHE A 61 -5.79 -11.67 8.53
N LEU A 62 -5.75 -10.57 9.29
CA LEU A 62 -4.55 -9.99 9.89
C LEU A 62 -4.84 -9.58 11.34
N PRO A 63 -4.99 -10.55 12.26
CA PRO A 63 -5.37 -10.27 13.66
C PRO A 63 -4.43 -9.30 14.38
N GLY A 64 -3.15 -9.24 13.96
CA GLY A 64 -2.15 -8.31 14.49
C GLY A 64 -2.26 -6.87 13.98
N LEU A 65 -3.25 -6.55 13.12
CA LEU A 65 -3.44 -5.21 12.58
C LEU A 65 -3.87 -4.24 13.70
N GLN A 66 -3.02 -3.25 13.99
CA GLN A 66 -3.25 -2.24 15.03
C GLN A 66 -3.61 -0.87 14.47
N SER A 67 -3.19 -0.60 13.23
CA SER A 67 -3.40 0.69 12.58
C SER A 67 -3.59 0.51 11.10
N ALA A 68 -4.46 1.33 10.51
CA ALA A 68 -4.63 1.43 9.07
C ALA A 68 -4.73 2.90 8.67
N THR A 69 -3.91 3.31 7.71
CA THR A 69 -3.88 4.68 7.20
C THR A 69 -4.13 4.67 5.71
N HIS A 70 -5.15 5.39 5.28
CA HIS A 70 -5.47 5.63 3.87
C HIS A 70 -4.80 6.92 3.39
N CYS A 71 -4.09 6.83 2.27
CA CYS A 71 -3.49 7.95 1.56
C CYS A 71 -4.23 8.09 0.21
N PRO A 72 -5.19 9.01 0.10
CA PRO A 72 -5.95 9.20 -1.15
C PRO A 72 -5.02 9.69 -2.27
N LEU A 73 -5.34 9.33 -3.50
CA LEU A 73 -4.67 9.80 -4.70
C LEU A 73 -5.60 10.70 -5.51
N ASP A 74 -5.05 11.76 -6.09
CA ASP A 74 -5.83 12.77 -6.81
C ASP A 74 -6.21 12.31 -8.23
N SER A 75 -5.46 11.41 -8.84
CA SER A 75 -5.69 10.98 -10.22
C SER A 75 -5.25 9.54 -10.49
N ALA A 76 -5.90 8.92 -11.47
CA ALA A 76 -5.48 7.63 -12.01
C ALA A 76 -4.08 7.73 -12.65
N GLY A 77 -3.26 6.72 -12.48
CA GLY A 77 -1.90 6.67 -12.99
C GLY A 77 -0.86 7.34 -12.10
N THR A 78 -1.27 7.99 -11.00
CA THR A 78 -0.36 8.45 -9.95
C THR A 78 -0.29 7.45 -8.80
N ALA A 79 0.83 7.43 -8.10
CA ALA A 79 1.02 6.66 -6.88
C ALA A 79 1.94 7.43 -5.94
N ASN A 80 1.91 7.05 -4.66
CA ASN A 80 2.77 7.60 -3.63
C ASN A 80 3.51 6.46 -2.90
N TRP A 81 4.04 5.50 -3.65
CA TRP A 81 4.81 4.40 -3.05
C TRP A 81 6.02 4.91 -2.28
N SER A 82 6.70 5.92 -2.81
CA SER A 82 7.82 6.56 -2.12
C SER A 82 7.41 7.15 -0.76
N LEU A 83 6.23 7.76 -0.67
CA LEU A 83 5.69 8.29 0.58
C LEU A 83 5.32 7.16 1.55
N LEU A 84 4.55 6.15 1.08
CA LEU A 84 4.14 5.00 1.89
C LEU A 84 5.34 4.25 2.45
N LEU A 85 6.33 3.98 1.61
CA LEU A 85 7.54 3.25 1.99
C LEU A 85 8.43 4.05 2.95
N ASN A 86 8.55 5.37 2.76
CA ASN A 86 9.27 6.23 3.69
C ASN A 86 8.58 6.26 5.06
N LEU A 87 7.26 6.40 5.10
CA LEU A 87 6.49 6.35 6.35
C LEU A 87 6.64 4.99 7.03
N ALA A 88 6.59 3.90 6.25
CA ALA A 88 6.81 2.55 6.76
C ALA A 88 8.21 2.37 7.37
N LEU A 89 9.26 2.85 6.71
CA LEU A 89 10.62 2.82 7.25
C LEU A 89 10.70 3.54 8.59
N ASN A 90 10.18 4.76 8.68
CA ASN A 90 10.18 5.52 9.93
C ASN A 90 9.46 4.78 11.06
N TRP A 91 8.29 4.22 10.81
CA TRP A 91 7.54 3.47 11.82
C TRP A 91 8.22 2.16 12.25
N LEU A 92 8.94 1.50 11.33
CA LEU A 92 9.75 0.33 11.64
C LEU A 92 11.00 0.70 12.44
N ASP A 93 11.66 1.82 12.12
CA ASP A 93 12.84 2.31 12.84
C ASP A 93 12.49 2.74 14.27
N GLU A 94 11.34 3.37 14.45
CA GLU A 94 10.79 3.72 15.76
C GLU A 94 10.27 2.49 16.54
N ALA A 95 10.34 1.30 15.95
CA ALA A 95 9.85 0.04 16.52
C ALA A 95 8.35 0.08 16.91
N ARG A 96 7.53 0.90 16.24
CA ARG A 96 6.09 0.97 16.49
C ARG A 96 5.40 -0.34 16.10
N TYR A 97 5.85 -0.96 15.01
CA TYR A 97 5.29 -2.21 14.48
C TYR A 97 6.40 -3.19 14.14
N HIS A 98 6.07 -4.47 14.09
CA HIS A 98 6.99 -5.52 13.65
C HIS A 98 7.01 -5.66 12.12
N GLN A 99 5.88 -5.35 11.50
CA GLN A 99 5.75 -5.35 10.04
C GLN A 99 4.76 -4.26 9.59
N ILE A 100 4.93 -3.81 8.37
CA ILE A 100 4.03 -2.87 7.71
C ILE A 100 3.68 -3.40 6.34
N LEU A 101 2.40 -3.41 6.04
CA LEU A 101 1.87 -3.72 4.72
C LEU A 101 1.62 -2.40 4.01
N CYS A 102 2.26 -2.22 2.86
CA CYS A 102 1.97 -1.12 1.95
C CYS A 102 1.17 -1.65 0.77
N ALA A 103 0.08 -0.98 0.42
CA ALA A 103 -0.82 -1.44 -0.62
C ALA A 103 -1.27 -0.31 -1.55
N HIS A 104 -1.48 -0.65 -2.82
CA HIS A 104 -2.29 0.12 -3.75
C HIS A 104 -3.50 -0.74 -4.12
N LEU A 105 -4.70 -0.23 -3.82
CA LEU A 105 -5.95 -0.97 -3.97
C LEU A 105 -6.92 -0.11 -4.75
N ASP A 106 -7.35 -0.58 -5.91
CA ASP A 106 -8.36 0.09 -6.71
C ASP A 106 -9.47 -0.86 -7.13
N SER A 107 -10.66 -0.32 -7.27
CA SER A 107 -11.81 -1.01 -7.84
C SER A 107 -12.31 -0.27 -9.07
N SER A 108 -12.69 -1.05 -10.09
CA SER A 108 -13.30 -0.56 -11.32
C SER A 108 -14.51 -1.42 -11.66
N PRO A 109 -15.36 -1.01 -12.60
CA PRO A 109 -16.46 -1.86 -13.09
C PRO A 109 -15.97 -3.21 -13.63
N ASP A 110 -14.74 -3.27 -14.12
CA ASP A 110 -14.14 -4.47 -14.71
C ASP A 110 -13.47 -5.39 -13.66
N GLY A 111 -13.41 -4.96 -12.40
CA GLY A 111 -12.84 -5.75 -11.30
C GLY A 111 -12.02 -4.93 -10.32
N ALA A 112 -11.48 -5.63 -9.32
CA ALA A 112 -10.59 -5.06 -8.32
C ALA A 112 -9.14 -5.44 -8.61
N SER A 113 -8.23 -4.51 -8.40
CA SER A 113 -6.78 -4.70 -8.51
C SER A 113 -6.10 -4.36 -7.18
N GLY A 114 -4.99 -5.03 -6.91
CA GLY A 114 -4.22 -4.74 -5.70
C GLY A 114 -2.77 -5.14 -5.82
N HIS A 115 -1.89 -4.21 -5.46
CA HIS A 115 -0.45 -4.41 -5.37
C HIS A 115 -0.02 -4.26 -3.92
N TRP A 116 0.85 -5.15 -3.44
CA TRP A 116 1.22 -5.24 -2.03
C TRP A 116 2.72 -5.37 -1.86
N LEU A 117 3.25 -4.68 -0.87
CA LEU A 117 4.60 -4.86 -0.35
C LEU A 117 4.52 -5.07 1.17
N SER A 118 5.24 -6.07 1.67
CA SER A 118 5.37 -6.30 3.10
C SER A 118 6.80 -5.94 3.53
N LEU A 119 6.89 -5.06 4.51
CA LEU A 119 8.16 -4.62 5.10
C LEU A 119 8.25 -5.10 6.54
N SER A 120 9.45 -5.48 6.97
CA SER A 120 9.73 -5.82 8.35
C SER A 120 11.15 -5.42 8.72
N ARG A 121 11.37 -5.08 9.99
CA ARG A 121 12.70 -4.69 10.48
C ARG A 121 13.68 -5.87 10.48
N LYS A 122 13.18 -7.07 10.76
CA LYS A 122 14.00 -8.30 10.73
C LYS A 122 13.71 -9.02 9.41
N PRO A 123 14.74 -9.46 8.68
CA PRO A 123 14.55 -10.21 7.46
C PRO A 123 13.74 -11.48 7.75
N LEU A 124 12.92 -11.86 6.80
CA LEU A 124 12.19 -13.12 6.75
C LEU A 124 12.98 -14.13 5.94
N GLU A 125 12.68 -15.42 6.09
CA GLU A 125 13.29 -16.48 5.26
C GLU A 125 13.18 -16.22 3.76
N ASN A 126 12.09 -15.56 3.34
CA ASN A 126 11.83 -15.22 1.95
C ASN A 126 12.00 -13.72 1.66
N THR A 127 12.87 -13.03 2.38
CA THR A 127 13.15 -11.61 2.11
C THR A 127 13.88 -11.49 0.77
N LEU A 128 13.30 -10.70 -0.14
CA LEU A 128 13.80 -10.56 -1.51
C LEU A 128 14.78 -9.40 -1.66
N ALA A 129 14.60 -8.34 -0.87
CA ALA A 129 15.43 -7.15 -0.92
C ALA A 129 15.45 -6.41 0.41
N SER A 130 16.49 -5.64 0.64
CA SER A 130 16.54 -4.61 1.67
C SER A 130 16.12 -3.27 1.11
N LEU A 131 15.53 -2.41 1.97
CA LEU A 131 15.08 -1.07 1.62
C LEU A 131 15.76 -0.04 2.52
N GLN A 132 16.30 1.02 1.94
CA GLN A 132 16.98 2.09 2.66
C GLN A 132 16.66 3.45 2.06
N LEU A 133 16.58 4.48 2.91
CA LEU A 133 16.54 5.86 2.45
C LEU A 133 17.96 6.30 2.06
N THR A 134 18.10 6.96 0.92
CA THR A 134 19.38 7.45 0.42
C THR A 134 19.24 8.83 -0.22
N SER A 135 20.33 9.59 -0.29
CA SER A 135 20.40 10.75 -1.15
C SER A 135 20.45 10.30 -2.61
N ASN A 136 19.78 11.03 -3.48
CA ASN A 136 19.67 10.69 -4.89
C ASN A 136 21.05 10.76 -5.57
N SER A 137 21.65 9.60 -5.82
CA SER A 137 22.83 9.46 -6.67
C SER A 137 22.41 8.67 -7.91
N ALA A 138 22.76 9.19 -9.08
CA ALA A 138 22.34 8.65 -10.38
C ALA A 138 22.55 7.15 -10.51
N SER A 139 21.47 6.40 -10.55
CA SER A 139 21.41 4.99 -10.93
C SER A 139 20.03 4.74 -11.55
N THR A 140 19.78 3.53 -11.98
CA THR A 140 18.49 3.14 -12.56
C THR A 140 17.35 3.48 -11.59
N SER A 141 16.51 4.45 -11.95
CA SER A 141 15.35 4.84 -11.16
C SER A 141 14.06 4.38 -11.83
N LEU A 142 13.10 3.91 -11.02
CA LEU A 142 11.74 3.66 -11.48
C LEU A 142 10.82 4.83 -11.13
N PRO A 143 9.80 5.07 -11.97
CA PRO A 143 8.75 6.03 -11.66
C PRO A 143 7.86 5.52 -10.53
N ASP A 144 7.28 6.45 -9.77
CA ASP A 144 6.29 6.15 -8.73
C ASP A 144 4.91 5.98 -9.35
N THR A 145 4.61 4.77 -9.80
CA THR A 145 3.38 4.39 -10.51
C THR A 145 2.60 3.34 -9.71
N PRO A 146 1.28 3.17 -9.94
CA PRO A 146 0.45 2.19 -9.24
C PRO A 146 1.02 0.76 -9.28
N ASP A 147 1.59 0.38 -10.40
CA ASP A 147 2.17 -0.95 -10.67
C ASP A 147 3.65 -1.09 -10.28
N PHE A 148 4.21 -0.11 -9.54
CA PHE A 148 5.60 -0.17 -9.05
C PHE A 148 5.97 -1.54 -8.42
N PRO A 149 5.14 -2.20 -7.60
CA PRO A 149 5.48 -3.52 -7.06
C PRO A 149 5.67 -4.61 -8.13
N ALA A 150 4.97 -4.52 -9.26
CA ALA A 150 5.17 -5.43 -10.38
C ALA A 150 6.52 -5.16 -11.07
N HIS A 151 6.89 -3.89 -11.24
CA HIS A 151 8.21 -3.49 -11.76
C HIS A 151 9.34 -3.93 -10.81
N LEU A 152 9.14 -3.76 -9.50
CA LEU A 152 10.09 -4.24 -8.48
C LEU A 152 10.25 -5.77 -8.56
N ALA A 153 9.16 -6.52 -8.69
CA ALA A 153 9.21 -7.97 -8.83
C ALA A 153 9.94 -8.40 -10.12
N CYS A 154 9.69 -7.72 -11.22
CA CYS A 154 10.40 -7.94 -12.49
C CYS A 154 11.91 -7.66 -12.33
N TRP A 155 12.27 -6.55 -11.69
CA TRP A 155 13.68 -6.25 -11.41
C TRP A 155 14.33 -7.32 -10.53
N LEU A 156 13.65 -7.80 -9.50
CA LEU A 156 14.15 -8.86 -8.63
C LEU A 156 14.44 -10.17 -9.39
N GLN A 157 13.73 -10.43 -10.48
CA GLN A 157 13.89 -11.64 -11.27
C GLN A 157 14.94 -11.52 -12.39
N LEU A 158 14.97 -10.39 -13.08
CA LEU A 158 15.60 -10.27 -14.39
C LEU A 158 16.80 -9.32 -14.44
N ALA A 159 16.88 -8.31 -13.57
CA ALA A 159 17.91 -7.29 -13.73
C ALA A 159 19.31 -7.76 -13.28
N GLU A 160 20.33 -7.28 -13.96
CA GLU A 160 21.73 -7.48 -13.60
C GLU A 160 22.18 -6.52 -12.48
N SER A 161 21.50 -5.37 -12.33
CA SER A 161 21.85 -4.38 -11.33
C SER A 161 21.55 -4.86 -9.91
N SER A 162 22.49 -4.65 -8.98
CA SER A 162 22.37 -5.03 -7.57
C SER A 162 21.42 -4.10 -6.77
N SER A 163 21.07 -2.94 -7.33
CA SER A 163 20.21 -1.97 -6.67
C SER A 163 19.30 -1.22 -7.63
N LEU A 164 18.14 -0.82 -7.10
CA LEU A 164 17.10 -0.07 -7.77
C LEU A 164 16.72 1.13 -6.93
N LEU A 165 16.48 2.28 -7.55
CA LEU A 165 15.99 3.48 -6.86
C LEU A 165 14.55 3.78 -7.24
N LEU A 166 13.76 4.13 -6.23
CA LEU A 166 12.46 4.79 -6.37
C LEU A 166 12.60 6.24 -5.91
N GLN A 167 12.38 7.18 -6.82
CA GLN A 167 12.46 8.60 -6.51
C GLN A 167 11.15 9.09 -5.90
N SER A 168 11.25 9.95 -4.90
CA SER A 168 10.08 10.61 -4.33
C SER A 168 9.76 11.88 -5.10
N PRO A 169 8.58 11.99 -5.74
CA PRO A 169 8.16 13.24 -6.36
C PRO A 169 7.98 14.38 -5.34
N ALA A 170 7.59 14.03 -4.11
CA ALA A 170 7.31 14.99 -3.04
C ALA A 170 8.57 15.50 -2.31
N ALA A 171 9.71 14.79 -2.46
CA ALA A 171 10.96 15.15 -1.78
C ALA A 171 12.15 15.03 -2.76
N PRO A 172 12.36 16.02 -3.62
CA PRO A 172 13.50 16.04 -4.54
C PRO A 172 14.83 15.89 -3.78
N GLY A 173 15.69 14.99 -4.25
CA GLY A 173 16.97 14.69 -3.62
C GLY A 173 16.94 13.52 -2.63
N LEU A 174 15.76 12.98 -2.30
CA LEU A 174 15.63 11.74 -1.56
C LEU A 174 15.14 10.60 -2.47
N ALA A 175 15.71 9.43 -2.27
CA ALA A 175 15.30 8.23 -2.98
C ALA A 175 15.28 7.03 -2.03
N LEU A 176 14.45 6.06 -2.36
CA LEU A 176 14.40 4.78 -1.69
C LEU A 176 15.20 3.77 -2.50
N LYS A 177 16.24 3.22 -1.88
CA LYS A 177 17.11 2.23 -2.49
C LYS A 177 16.70 0.82 -2.09
N PHE A 178 16.35 0.02 -3.08
CA PHE A 178 16.20 -1.42 -2.95
C PHE A 178 17.53 -2.09 -3.32
N ALA A 179 17.98 -3.02 -2.48
CA ALA A 179 19.14 -3.85 -2.78
C ALA A 179 18.75 -5.32 -2.58
N ARG A 180 19.12 -6.18 -3.52
CA ARG A 180 18.92 -7.64 -3.41
C ARG A 180 19.69 -8.20 -2.24
N LEU A 181 19.14 -9.22 -1.62
CA LEU A 181 19.77 -10.02 -0.57
C LEU A 181 20.36 -11.30 -1.14
#